data_7e81c84f2924b0ab82e7ff157549b622
#
_entry.id   7e81c84f2924b0ab82e7ff157549b622
#
_cell.length_a   1.000
_cell.length_b   1.000
_cell.length_c   1.000
_cell.angle_alpha   90.00
_cell.angle_beta   90.00
_cell.angle_gamma   90.00
#
_symmetry.space_group_name_H-M   'P 1'
#
loop_
_entity.id
_entity.type
_entity.pdbx_description
1 polymer ?
#
loop_
_entity_poly.entity_id
_entity_poly.type
_entity_poly.pdbx_seq_one_letter_code
_entity_poly.pdbx_strand_id
1 'polypeptide(L)'
;MKSAAAGKKWGGVAGSAFFVIFADVMRKLFSRYALSAIVAPLLAVGCNDGVFIDDFLPEAPSVTVGPDDTSATIRFEAGNWDILSTTGPAVDLRGDIYDAEGNLLYGNHLLYGDGLLRMTYDDGLLDFGIERSDYRTLRIALGESLRDEPWETRILVGNDYESKTVSVTFAPTEKYRVDSVVYRWDEFESWDNSIELQDAFTIDNTASSEPASVVVSPFRNAKRTVRFWPDDFNDRREEIFGVPLPEIVIPDMADGAPVVAESSARFARNDQQLPLSFPDDEQVTVTAKPHERLNVEVYLSLEQFRVPYTVYASGPAGRQRTFTGTLHSSLPYDYLILKPKTDE
;
A
#
# COMPACT_ATOMS: atom_id res chain seq x y z
N MET A 1 -26.22 52.66 4.96
CA MET A 1 -25.65 53.64 5.92
C MET A 1 -24.14 53.58 5.71
N LYS A 2 -23.55 54.47 4.95
CA LYS A 2 -22.87 55.74 5.31
C LYS A 2 -22.00 55.55 6.57
N SER A 3 -20.63 55.62 6.51
CA SER A 3 -19.84 56.85 6.43
C SER A 3 -18.36 56.39 6.40
N ALA A 4 -17.55 56.80 5.53
CA ALA A 4 -16.76 58.02 5.34
C ALA A 4 -15.36 57.94 5.97
N ALA A 5 -14.43 57.99 5.12
CA ALA A 5 -13.15 58.61 4.91
C ALA A 5 -12.57 59.51 6.04
N ALA A 6 -11.24 59.37 6.24
CA ALA A 6 -10.39 60.51 6.52
C ALA A 6 -8.92 60.21 6.16
N GLY A 7 -8.44 60.86 5.13
CA GLY A 7 -7.03 60.91 4.78
C GLY A 7 -6.26 61.84 5.69
N LYS A 8 -4.98 61.58 5.87
CA LYS A 8 -3.99 62.58 6.33
C LYS A 8 -2.76 62.54 5.44
N LYS A 9 -2.65 63.59 4.64
CA LYS A 9 -1.42 64.03 4.01
C LYS A 9 -0.46 64.50 5.09
N TRP A 10 0.78 64.11 5.04
CA TRP A 10 1.89 64.86 5.62
C TRP A 10 2.89 65.12 4.52
N GLY A 11 3.13 66.39 4.36
CA GLY A 11 4.01 66.96 3.39
C GLY A 11 5.46 66.88 3.79
N GLY A 12 6.25 67.11 2.85
CA GLY A 12 7.66 66.90 2.74
C GLY A 12 8.52 67.99 3.42
N VAL A 13 9.77 67.91 3.04
CA VAL A 13 10.92 68.74 3.30
C VAL A 13 11.76 68.34 4.51
N ALA A 14 12.77 67.56 4.23
CA ALA A 14 14.11 67.61 4.86
C ALA A 14 15.03 66.54 4.21
N GLY A 15 15.37 66.70 2.92
CA GLY A 15 16.21 65.71 2.20
C GLY A 15 17.48 66.29 1.55
N SER A 16 17.73 67.59 1.59
CA SER A 16 18.85 68.12 0.79
C SER A 16 20.09 68.57 1.58
N ALA A 17 20.06 68.53 2.90
CA ALA A 17 21.27 68.91 3.70
C ALA A 17 22.17 67.70 4.08
N PHE A 18 21.65 66.50 4.08
CA PHE A 18 22.43 65.31 4.47
C PHE A 18 23.32 64.75 3.33
N PHE A 19 22.96 65.03 2.08
CA PHE A 19 23.69 64.48 0.93
C PHE A 19 24.98 65.21 0.63
N VAL A 20 25.13 66.49 0.98
CA VAL A 20 26.34 67.29 0.68
C VAL A 20 27.46 67.02 1.68
N ILE A 21 27.13 66.71 2.93
CA ILE A 21 28.17 66.36 3.94
C ILE A 21 28.74 64.96 3.73
N PHE A 22 27.92 64.03 3.25
CA PHE A 22 28.39 62.65 2.99
C PHE A 22 29.32 62.57 1.76
N ALA A 23 29.08 63.41 0.75
CA ALA A 23 29.94 63.45 -0.44
C ALA A 23 31.33 63.99 -0.20
N ASP A 24 31.50 64.92 0.70
CA ASP A 24 32.80 65.56 1.01
C ASP A 24 33.69 64.71 1.96
N VAL A 25 33.06 63.98 2.88
CA VAL A 25 33.73 62.99 3.74
C VAL A 25 34.21 61.76 2.94
N MET A 26 33.38 61.32 2.01
CA MET A 26 33.76 60.18 1.13
C MET A 26 34.89 60.56 0.16
N ARG A 27 34.95 61.80 -0.32
CA ARG A 27 35.98 62.23 -1.24
C ARG A 27 37.36 62.36 -0.56
N LYS A 28 37.43 62.70 0.74
CA LYS A 28 38.68 62.75 1.53
C LYS A 28 39.17 61.39 2.00
N LEU A 29 38.25 60.41 2.20
CA LEU A 29 38.62 59.03 2.49
C LEU A 29 39.09 58.29 1.26
N PHE A 30 38.55 58.57 0.06
CA PHE A 30 38.98 57.93 -1.19
C PHE A 30 40.39 58.35 -1.63
N SER A 31 40.87 59.54 -1.26
CA SER A 31 42.21 60.03 -1.69
C SER A 31 43.41 59.47 -0.92
N ARG A 32 43.19 58.88 0.27
CA ARG A 32 44.29 58.34 1.10
C ARG A 32 44.38 56.80 1.17
N TYR A 33 43.34 56.12 0.70
CA TYR A 33 43.29 54.64 0.75
C TYR A 33 43.02 54.02 -0.62
N ALA A 34 42.99 54.78 -1.69
CA ALA A 34 42.71 54.29 -3.04
C ALA A 34 43.78 53.34 -3.60
N LEU A 35 45.01 53.36 -3.06
CA LEU A 35 46.05 52.44 -3.51
C LEU A 35 46.05 51.12 -2.72
N SER A 36 45.57 51.13 -1.48
CA SER A 36 45.50 49.90 -0.66
C SER A 36 44.23 49.08 -0.90
N ALA A 37 43.17 49.73 -1.38
CA ALA A 37 41.89 49.08 -1.65
C ALA A 37 41.82 48.36 -3.01
N ILE A 38 42.77 48.63 -3.92
CA ILE A 38 42.85 47.95 -5.25
C ILE A 38 43.73 46.73 -5.17
N VAL A 39 44.62 46.59 -4.22
CA VAL A 39 45.51 45.43 -4.08
C VAL A 39 44.91 44.33 -3.21
N ALA A 40 44.03 44.67 -2.27
CA ALA A 40 43.35 43.70 -1.41
C ALA A 40 42.36 42.80 -2.14
N PRO A 41 41.51 43.26 -3.08
CA PRO A 41 40.61 42.37 -3.83
C PRO A 41 41.35 41.52 -4.90
N LEU A 42 42.51 41.94 -5.37
CA LEU A 42 43.32 41.14 -6.32
C LEU A 42 44.06 39.97 -5.66
N LEU A 43 44.27 40.02 -4.34
CA LEU A 43 44.82 38.89 -3.58
C LEU A 43 43.74 37.96 -3.02
N ALA A 44 42.45 38.40 -3.01
CA ALA A 44 41.31 37.58 -2.61
C ALA A 44 40.73 36.76 -3.79
N VAL A 45 41.15 37.05 -5.02
CA VAL A 45 40.72 36.27 -6.21
C VAL A 45 41.59 35.02 -6.42
N GLY A 46 42.63 34.82 -5.61
CA GLY A 46 43.61 33.77 -5.79
C GLY A 46 43.45 32.51 -4.94
N CYS A 47 42.35 32.28 -4.26
CA CYS A 47 42.19 31.05 -3.50
C CYS A 47 40.71 30.58 -3.55
N ASN A 48 40.20 30.38 -4.75
CA ASN A 48 38.96 29.65 -4.94
C ASN A 48 39.22 28.37 -5.73
N ASP A 49 40.41 27.77 -5.55
CA ASP A 49 40.72 26.44 -6.11
C ASP A 49 39.88 25.31 -5.52
N GLY A 50 39.01 25.63 -4.55
CA GLY A 50 38.09 24.65 -3.94
C GLY A 50 36.64 24.71 -4.41
N VAL A 51 36.28 25.70 -5.25
CA VAL A 51 34.89 25.91 -5.67
C VAL A 51 34.56 25.25 -7.00
N PHE A 52 35.59 25.01 -7.82
CA PHE A 52 35.42 24.33 -9.10
C PHE A 52 36.07 22.96 -9.03
N ILE A 53 35.47 22.03 -8.33
CA ILE A 53 35.71 20.62 -8.56
C ILE A 53 34.76 20.24 -9.69
N ASP A 54 35.30 20.19 -10.91
CA ASP A 54 34.58 19.87 -12.13
C ASP A 54 33.97 18.46 -12.10
N ASP A 55 34.32 17.63 -11.12
CA ASP A 55 33.89 16.26 -11.02
C ASP A 55 33.68 15.83 -9.56
N PHE A 56 32.63 16.32 -8.90
CA PHE A 56 32.31 15.96 -7.53
C PHE A 56 31.93 14.47 -7.38
N LEU A 57 31.53 13.82 -8.48
CA LEU A 57 31.22 12.39 -8.57
C LEU A 57 31.76 11.88 -9.93
N PRO A 58 33.00 11.28 -9.99
CA PRO A 58 33.69 10.93 -11.24
C PRO A 58 32.88 10.03 -12.17
N GLU A 59 32.10 9.11 -11.62
CA GLU A 59 31.22 8.23 -12.32
C GLU A 59 29.80 8.35 -11.79
N ALA A 60 28.77 8.22 -12.65
CA ALA A 60 27.39 8.11 -12.25
C ALA A 60 27.14 6.69 -11.71
N PRO A 61 27.11 6.46 -10.40
CA PRO A 61 27.05 5.12 -9.85
C PRO A 61 25.69 4.49 -10.09
N SER A 62 25.71 3.18 -10.35
CA SER A 62 24.53 2.33 -10.26
C SER A 62 24.74 1.37 -9.09
N VAL A 63 23.80 1.36 -8.15
CA VAL A 63 23.86 0.50 -6.97
C VAL A 63 22.59 -0.34 -6.87
N THR A 64 22.75 -1.56 -6.36
CA THR A 64 21.61 -2.45 -6.05
C THR A 64 21.56 -2.61 -4.53
N VAL A 65 20.36 -2.47 -3.99
CA VAL A 65 20.04 -2.67 -2.57
C VAL A 65 18.97 -3.76 -2.48
N GLY A 66 19.16 -4.74 -1.63
CA GLY A 66 18.28 -5.91 -1.55
C GLY A 66 18.44 -6.66 -0.23
N PRO A 67 17.87 -7.88 -0.12
CA PRO A 67 17.90 -8.64 1.13
C PRO A 67 19.30 -9.00 1.63
N ASP A 68 20.26 -9.23 0.73
CA ASP A 68 21.63 -9.58 1.10
C ASP A 68 22.48 -8.35 1.50
N ASP A 69 22.17 -7.20 0.90
CA ASP A 69 22.81 -5.92 1.21
C ASP A 69 21.73 -4.84 1.28
N THR A 70 21.26 -4.60 2.50
CA THR A 70 20.12 -3.70 2.76
C THR A 70 20.48 -2.23 2.69
N SER A 71 21.74 -1.87 2.42
CA SER A 71 22.14 -0.48 2.26
C SER A 71 23.36 -0.31 1.33
N ALA A 72 23.34 0.79 0.59
CA ALA A 72 24.48 1.22 -0.21
C ALA A 72 24.96 2.60 0.25
N THR A 73 26.26 2.84 0.14
CA THR A 73 26.88 4.11 0.49
C THR A 73 27.73 4.60 -0.68
N ILE A 74 27.42 5.81 -1.14
CA ILE A 74 28.13 6.48 -2.23
C ILE A 74 28.94 7.62 -1.63
N ARG A 75 30.23 7.68 -1.97
CA ARG A 75 31.11 8.73 -1.52
C ARG A 75 31.40 9.70 -2.64
N PHE A 76 31.36 10.98 -2.32
CA PHE A 76 31.62 12.11 -3.20
C PHE A 76 32.99 12.73 -2.86
N GLU A 77 33.69 13.22 -3.86
CA GLU A 77 35.00 13.89 -3.67
C GLU A 77 34.82 15.27 -3.06
N ALA A 78 33.68 15.93 -3.30
CA ALA A 78 33.36 17.25 -2.74
C ALA A 78 32.08 17.22 -1.93
N GLY A 79 31.83 18.24 -1.12
CA GLY A 79 30.65 18.40 -0.28
C GLY A 79 29.67 19.45 -0.75
N ASN A 80 29.88 20.07 -1.89
CA ASN A 80 29.09 21.19 -2.43
C ASN A 80 27.99 20.70 -3.42
N TRP A 81 27.25 19.73 -3.08
CA TRP A 81 26.13 19.18 -3.86
C TRP A 81 24.91 19.00 -2.98
N ASP A 82 23.75 18.94 -3.59
CA ASP A 82 22.48 18.70 -2.94
C ASP A 82 21.67 17.63 -3.69
N ILE A 83 20.58 17.17 -3.10
CA ILE A 83 19.65 16.25 -3.77
C ILE A 83 18.63 17.10 -4.52
N LEU A 84 18.72 17.11 -5.84
CA LEU A 84 17.91 17.97 -6.70
C LEU A 84 16.55 17.34 -7.02
N SER A 85 16.49 16.02 -7.15
CA SER A 85 15.24 15.27 -7.30
C SER A 85 15.42 13.78 -7.04
N THR A 86 14.33 13.09 -6.73
CA THR A 86 14.26 11.64 -6.64
C THR A 86 13.07 11.14 -7.42
N THR A 87 13.30 10.30 -8.42
CA THR A 87 12.28 9.85 -9.36
C THR A 87 12.19 8.33 -9.40
N GLY A 88 10.99 7.80 -9.49
CA GLY A 88 10.72 6.41 -9.85
C GLY A 88 10.58 6.24 -11.37
N PRO A 89 10.11 5.09 -11.87
CA PRO A 89 10.04 4.80 -13.30
C PRO A 89 9.19 5.77 -14.13
N ALA A 90 8.19 6.39 -13.51
CA ALA A 90 7.23 7.24 -14.23
C ALA A 90 6.83 8.52 -13.49
N VAL A 91 7.30 8.71 -12.24
CA VAL A 91 6.83 9.80 -11.37
C VAL A 91 7.95 10.29 -10.44
N ASP A 92 7.85 11.55 -10.04
CA ASP A 92 8.62 12.10 -8.93
C ASP A 92 8.13 11.48 -7.62
N LEU A 93 9.06 11.04 -6.79
CA LEU A 93 8.74 10.38 -5.54
C LEU A 93 8.40 11.40 -4.46
N ARG A 94 7.45 11.03 -3.62
CA ARG A 94 7.00 11.84 -2.47
C ARG A 94 7.15 11.04 -1.19
N GLY A 95 7.54 11.73 -0.13
CA GLY A 95 7.72 11.11 1.18
C GLY A 95 8.01 12.16 2.25
N ASP A 96 8.57 11.73 3.35
CA ASP A 96 8.88 12.61 4.48
C ASP A 96 10.36 13.02 4.45
N ILE A 97 10.62 14.28 4.79
CA ILE A 97 11.96 14.86 4.85
C ILE A 97 12.24 15.32 6.28
N TYR A 98 13.35 14.91 6.82
CA TYR A 98 13.82 15.21 8.17
C TYR A 98 15.15 15.96 8.13
N ASP A 99 15.38 16.81 9.15
CA ASP A 99 16.71 17.42 9.39
C ASP A 99 17.72 16.41 9.95
N ALA A 100 18.94 16.87 10.19
CA ALA A 100 20.04 16.05 10.75
C ALA A 100 19.75 15.59 12.19
N GLU A 101 18.92 16.30 12.93
CA GLU A 101 18.46 15.99 14.28
C GLU A 101 17.28 15.03 14.31
N GLY A 102 16.69 14.70 13.16
CA GLY A 102 15.57 13.79 13.02
C GLY A 102 14.19 14.46 13.18
N ASN A 103 14.10 15.78 13.16
CA ASN A 103 12.83 16.48 13.17
C ASN A 103 12.21 16.50 11.76
N LEU A 104 10.91 16.28 11.67
CA LEU A 104 10.19 16.35 10.39
C LEU A 104 10.16 17.79 9.87
N LEU A 105 10.78 18.01 8.71
CA LEU A 105 10.73 19.27 7.98
C LEU A 105 9.49 19.37 7.08
N TYR A 106 9.27 18.31 6.30
CA TYR A 106 8.17 18.24 5.33
C TYR A 106 7.58 16.83 5.30
N GLY A 107 6.26 16.72 5.41
CA GLY A 107 5.52 15.48 5.24
C GLY A 107 4.94 15.35 3.83
N ASN A 108 5.00 14.16 3.23
CA ASN A 108 4.51 13.85 1.88
C ASN A 108 4.96 14.88 0.83
N HIS A 109 6.20 15.27 0.87
CA HIS A 109 6.82 16.24 -0.04
C HIS A 109 7.58 15.53 -1.17
N LEU A 110 7.84 16.23 -2.29
CA LEU A 110 8.77 15.74 -3.29
C LEU A 110 10.15 15.52 -2.64
N LEU A 111 10.80 14.40 -2.94
CA LEU A 111 12.06 14.03 -2.31
C LEU A 111 13.25 14.77 -2.97
N TYR A 112 13.54 15.94 -2.45
CA TYR A 112 14.73 16.77 -2.75
C TYR A 112 15.04 17.66 -1.55
N GLY A 113 16.23 18.22 -1.49
CA GLY A 113 16.59 19.20 -0.45
C GLY A 113 18.09 19.42 -0.33
N ASP A 114 18.38 20.49 0.37
CA ASP A 114 19.72 21.03 0.55
C ASP A 114 20.29 20.61 1.92
N GLY A 115 21.63 20.52 2.01
CA GLY A 115 22.30 20.27 3.27
C GLY A 115 22.21 18.85 3.79
N LEU A 116 22.35 18.70 5.11
CA LEU A 116 22.27 17.40 5.78
C LEU A 116 20.81 17.07 6.07
N LEU A 117 20.33 15.95 5.55
CA LEU A 117 18.93 15.56 5.66
C LEU A 117 18.75 14.05 5.51
N ARG A 118 17.61 13.58 5.94
CA ARG A 118 17.11 12.22 5.71
C ARG A 118 15.74 12.29 5.04
N MET A 119 15.56 11.50 3.99
CA MET A 119 14.29 11.33 3.28
C MET A 119 13.80 9.91 3.45
N THR A 120 12.51 9.70 3.55
CA THR A 120 11.90 8.37 3.57
C THR A 120 10.79 8.29 2.52
N TYR A 121 10.74 7.17 1.84
CA TYR A 121 9.67 6.82 0.92
C TYR A 121 8.99 5.55 1.38
N ASP A 122 7.67 5.54 1.41
CA ASP A 122 6.86 4.35 1.71
C ASP A 122 5.54 4.43 0.93
N ASP A 123 5.31 3.46 0.04
CA ASP A 123 4.05 3.31 -0.69
C ASP A 123 3.27 2.05 -0.28
N GLY A 124 3.69 1.43 0.83
CA GLY A 124 3.13 0.19 1.36
C GLY A 124 3.68 -1.09 0.72
N LEU A 125 4.43 -1.01 -0.40
CA LEU A 125 5.14 -2.15 -1.02
C LEU A 125 6.64 -1.95 -1.11
N LEU A 126 7.08 -0.71 -1.17
CA LEU A 126 8.48 -0.33 -1.19
C LEU A 126 8.71 0.73 -0.13
N ASP A 127 9.61 0.45 0.79
CA ASP A 127 10.05 1.39 1.82
C ASP A 127 11.58 1.50 1.77
N PHE A 128 12.06 2.72 1.59
CA PHE A 128 13.48 3.02 1.62
C PHE A 128 13.77 4.40 2.20
N GLY A 129 15.00 4.57 2.66
CA GLY A 129 15.53 5.85 3.11
C GLY A 129 16.71 6.32 2.27
N ILE A 130 16.81 7.63 2.07
CA ILE A 130 17.97 8.33 1.50
C ILE A 130 18.48 9.26 2.60
N GLU A 131 19.77 9.17 2.92
CA GLU A 131 20.37 9.95 3.98
C GLU A 131 21.67 10.61 3.49
N ARG A 132 21.77 11.90 3.72
CA ARG A 132 22.99 12.68 3.60
C ARG A 132 23.41 13.08 5.02
N SER A 133 24.09 12.16 5.71
CA SER A 133 24.52 12.34 7.11
C SER A 133 25.80 13.17 7.24
N ASP A 134 26.57 13.28 6.16
CA ASP A 134 27.70 14.19 6.02
C ASP A 134 27.72 14.78 4.59
N TYR A 135 28.56 15.82 4.38
CA TYR A 135 28.59 16.51 3.09
C TYR A 135 29.17 15.68 1.93
N ARG A 136 29.78 14.54 2.19
CA ARG A 136 30.46 13.71 1.16
C ARG A 136 29.86 12.31 1.03
N THR A 137 28.76 12.03 1.72
CA THR A 137 28.20 10.68 1.75
C THR A 137 26.69 10.69 1.49
N LEU A 138 26.25 9.88 0.54
CA LEU A 138 24.87 9.54 0.31
C LEU A 138 24.68 8.08 0.68
N ARG A 139 23.84 7.81 1.66
CA ARG A 139 23.44 6.47 2.06
C ARG A 139 22.03 6.19 1.60
N ILE A 140 21.82 5.03 1.00
CA ILE A 140 20.50 4.50 0.63
C ILE A 140 20.28 3.25 1.48
N ALA A 141 19.14 3.13 2.13
CA ALA A 141 18.80 1.98 2.95
C ALA A 141 17.42 1.46 2.57
N LEU A 142 17.31 0.16 2.29
CA LEU A 142 16.05 -0.53 2.02
C LEU A 142 15.44 -1.00 3.34
N GLY A 143 14.17 -0.67 3.56
CA GLY A 143 13.35 -1.26 4.60
C GLY A 143 12.70 -2.55 4.13
N GLU A 144 11.94 -2.47 3.03
CA GLU A 144 11.35 -3.64 2.36
C GLU A 144 11.02 -3.34 0.89
N SER A 145 10.97 -4.37 0.05
CA SER A 145 10.48 -4.31 -1.33
C SER A 145 9.62 -5.54 -1.61
N LEU A 146 8.32 -5.38 -1.48
CA LEU A 146 7.32 -6.45 -1.69
C LEU A 146 6.88 -6.57 -3.15
N ARG A 147 7.48 -5.80 -4.04
CA ARG A 147 7.26 -5.91 -5.49
C ARG A 147 7.84 -7.23 -6.00
N ASP A 148 7.26 -7.76 -7.06
CA ASP A 148 7.75 -9.02 -7.66
C ASP A 148 8.98 -8.79 -8.54
N GLU A 149 9.15 -7.58 -9.04
CA GLU A 149 10.26 -7.17 -9.89
C GLU A 149 11.11 -6.08 -9.24
N PRO A 150 12.42 -6.01 -9.58
CA PRO A 150 13.27 -4.93 -9.12
C PRO A 150 12.72 -3.55 -9.50
N TRP A 151 12.81 -2.61 -8.57
CA TRP A 151 12.37 -1.24 -8.76
C TRP A 151 13.55 -0.29 -8.92
N GLU A 152 13.57 0.45 -10.01
CA GLU A 152 14.61 1.44 -10.29
C GLU A 152 14.19 2.84 -9.80
N THR A 153 15.08 3.49 -9.06
CA THR A 153 14.93 4.88 -8.61
C THR A 153 16.17 5.66 -9.07
N ARG A 154 15.96 6.90 -9.47
CA ARG A 154 17.02 7.81 -9.89
C ARG A 154 17.10 8.99 -8.95
N ILE A 155 18.25 9.23 -8.37
CA ILE A 155 18.54 10.36 -7.50
C ILE A 155 19.43 11.30 -8.28
N LEU A 156 18.89 12.46 -8.66
CA LEU A 156 19.68 13.53 -9.27
C LEU A 156 20.36 14.31 -8.13
N VAL A 157 21.66 14.34 -8.15
CA VAL A 157 22.50 15.10 -7.22
C VAL A 157 23.30 16.15 -7.97
N GLY A 158 23.55 17.30 -7.37
CA GLY A 158 24.29 18.34 -8.08
C GLY A 158 24.39 19.65 -7.32
N ASN A 159 24.98 20.60 -8.01
CA ASN A 159 25.12 21.99 -7.59
C ASN A 159 24.76 22.93 -8.77
N ASP A 160 25.06 24.24 -8.64
CA ASP A 160 24.75 25.22 -9.68
C ASP A 160 25.50 25.01 -11.02
N TYR A 161 26.51 24.13 -11.05
CA TYR A 161 27.41 23.96 -12.20
C TYR A 161 27.25 22.58 -12.86
N GLU A 162 27.04 21.55 -12.07
CA GLU A 162 27.02 20.18 -12.54
C GLU A 162 25.97 19.37 -11.79
N SER A 163 25.35 18.41 -12.49
CA SER A 163 24.48 17.39 -11.88
C SER A 163 24.78 16.01 -12.43
N LYS A 164 24.62 14.98 -11.58
CA LYS A 164 24.78 13.57 -11.93
C LYS A 164 23.65 12.75 -11.38
N THR A 165 23.33 11.66 -12.07
CA THR A 165 22.27 10.74 -11.65
C THR A 165 22.89 9.52 -10.97
N VAL A 166 22.44 9.24 -9.76
CA VAL A 166 22.67 7.98 -9.06
C VAL A 166 21.49 7.06 -9.37
N SER A 167 21.75 5.93 -10.01
CA SER A 167 20.70 4.91 -10.27
C SER A 167 20.71 3.89 -9.12
N VAL A 168 19.55 3.67 -8.51
CA VAL A 168 19.36 2.74 -7.40
C VAL A 168 18.33 1.69 -7.81
N THR A 169 18.71 0.43 -7.76
CA THR A 169 17.81 -0.69 -7.98
C THR A 169 17.49 -1.36 -6.65
N PHE A 170 16.23 -1.36 -6.28
CA PHE A 170 15.71 -2.09 -5.11
C PHE A 170 15.28 -3.48 -5.55
N ALA A 171 16.00 -4.51 -5.08
CA ALA A 171 15.64 -5.89 -5.34
C ALA A 171 14.46 -6.34 -4.47
N PRO A 172 13.61 -7.26 -4.94
CA PRO A 172 12.55 -7.85 -4.15
C PRO A 172 13.05 -8.45 -2.83
N THR A 173 12.29 -8.26 -1.76
CA THR A 173 12.49 -8.94 -0.47
C THR A 173 11.52 -10.12 -0.33
N GLU A 174 11.70 -10.92 0.72
CA GLU A 174 10.74 -11.97 1.03
C GLU A 174 9.33 -11.40 1.30
N LYS A 175 8.31 -12.18 0.98
CA LYS A 175 6.92 -11.86 1.27
C LYS A 175 6.59 -12.11 2.75
N TYR A 176 5.50 -11.52 3.21
CA TYR A 176 4.98 -11.76 4.57
C TYR A 176 4.45 -13.20 4.72
N ARG A 177 4.53 -13.69 5.95
CA ARG A 177 3.94 -14.98 6.35
C ARG A 177 2.91 -14.72 7.44
N VAL A 178 1.82 -15.47 7.40
CA VAL A 178 0.80 -15.42 8.45
C VAL A 178 1.36 -16.11 9.70
N ASP A 179 1.34 -15.40 10.82
CA ASP A 179 1.73 -15.93 12.12
C ASP A 179 0.52 -16.51 12.84
N SER A 180 -0.61 -15.80 12.83
CA SER A 180 -1.83 -16.21 13.49
C SER A 180 -3.06 -15.48 12.95
N VAL A 181 -4.22 -16.08 13.19
CA VAL A 181 -5.53 -15.46 12.99
C VAL A 181 -6.30 -15.49 14.31
N VAL A 182 -6.97 -14.40 14.61
CA VAL A 182 -7.87 -14.26 15.78
C VAL A 182 -9.24 -13.84 15.28
N TYR A 183 -10.27 -14.56 15.73
CA TYR A 183 -11.67 -14.25 15.45
C TYR A 183 -12.32 -13.63 16.68
N ARG A 184 -13.10 -12.56 16.48
CA ARG A 184 -13.86 -11.90 17.57
C ARG A 184 -15.23 -12.58 17.72
N TRP A 185 -15.29 -13.56 18.60
CA TRP A 185 -16.49 -14.38 18.82
C TRP A 185 -17.65 -13.63 19.46
N ASP A 186 -17.38 -12.54 20.15
CA ASP A 186 -18.38 -11.64 20.73
C ASP A 186 -19.15 -10.82 19.66
N GLU A 187 -18.59 -10.74 18.45
CA GLU A 187 -19.22 -10.10 17.30
C GLU A 187 -19.61 -11.13 16.21
N PHE A 188 -19.64 -12.40 16.56
CA PHE A 188 -20.11 -13.46 15.66
C PHE A 188 -21.61 -13.34 15.42
N GLU A 189 -22.01 -13.42 14.17
CA GLU A 189 -23.42 -13.42 13.77
C GLU A 189 -23.68 -14.58 12.82
N SER A 190 -24.80 -15.29 13.01
CA SER A 190 -25.25 -16.35 12.11
C SER A 190 -26.74 -16.24 11.79
N TRP A 191 -27.14 -16.78 10.65
CA TRP A 191 -28.54 -16.89 10.21
C TRP A 191 -28.70 -18.07 9.25
N ASP A 192 -29.87 -18.72 9.28
CA ASP A 192 -30.20 -19.96 8.58
C ASP A 192 -31.42 -19.83 7.65
N ASN A 193 -31.84 -18.61 7.32
CA ASN A 193 -33.07 -18.36 6.57
C ASN A 193 -32.84 -18.24 5.04
N SER A 194 -31.68 -18.60 4.54
CA SER A 194 -31.35 -18.55 3.13
C SER A 194 -31.53 -19.91 2.47
N ILE A 195 -32.14 -19.91 1.27
CA ILE A 195 -32.25 -21.10 0.43
C ILE A 195 -31.70 -20.82 -0.96
N GLU A 196 -31.11 -21.82 -1.59
CA GLU A 196 -30.57 -21.75 -2.94
C GLU A 196 -31.15 -22.87 -3.80
N LEU A 197 -31.63 -22.56 -5.00
CA LEU A 197 -32.12 -23.58 -5.93
C LEU A 197 -30.94 -24.38 -6.46
N GLN A 198 -30.93 -25.67 -6.13
CA GLN A 198 -29.89 -26.62 -6.53
C GLN A 198 -30.23 -27.33 -7.85
N ASP A 199 -31.49 -27.77 -8.00
CA ASP A 199 -31.95 -28.48 -9.20
C ASP A 199 -33.44 -28.26 -9.41
N ALA A 200 -33.90 -28.35 -10.68
CA ALA A 200 -35.31 -28.31 -11.05
C ALA A 200 -35.55 -29.21 -12.27
N PHE A 201 -36.50 -30.11 -12.13
CA PHE A 201 -36.83 -31.07 -13.20
C PHE A 201 -38.30 -31.48 -13.16
N THR A 202 -38.75 -32.18 -14.21
CA THR A 202 -40.11 -32.70 -14.30
C THR A 202 -40.10 -34.20 -14.47
N ILE A 203 -40.87 -34.94 -13.68
CA ILE A 203 -41.18 -36.36 -13.90
C ILE A 203 -42.48 -36.42 -14.67
N ASP A 204 -42.40 -36.72 -15.97
CA ASP A 204 -43.60 -36.87 -16.79
C ASP A 204 -44.00 -38.34 -16.81
N ASN A 205 -45.02 -38.67 -16.03
CA ASN A 205 -45.60 -40.02 -15.91
C ASN A 205 -47.04 -40.10 -16.47
N THR A 206 -47.40 -39.17 -17.34
CA THR A 206 -48.79 -39.02 -17.85
C THR A 206 -49.26 -40.22 -18.66
N ALA A 207 -48.35 -40.93 -19.34
CA ALA A 207 -48.63 -42.08 -20.20
C ALA A 207 -48.61 -43.44 -19.48
N SER A 208 -48.13 -43.52 -18.22
CA SER A 208 -47.96 -44.77 -17.50
C SER A 208 -48.99 -45.01 -16.44
N SER A 209 -49.42 -46.27 -16.29
CA SER A 209 -50.28 -46.74 -15.20
C SER A 209 -49.50 -47.18 -13.95
N GLU A 210 -48.15 -47.19 -14.01
CA GLU A 210 -47.26 -47.53 -12.89
C GLU A 210 -46.57 -46.24 -12.37
N PRO A 211 -46.23 -46.17 -11.08
CA PRO A 211 -45.47 -45.04 -10.54
C PRO A 211 -44.07 -44.92 -11.21
N ALA A 212 -43.62 -43.69 -11.42
CA ALA A 212 -42.26 -43.39 -11.91
C ALA A 212 -41.42 -42.73 -10.81
N SER A 213 -40.24 -43.20 -10.58
CA SER A 213 -39.35 -42.69 -9.54
C SER A 213 -38.02 -42.21 -10.09
N VAL A 214 -37.53 -41.10 -9.54
CA VAL A 214 -36.21 -40.52 -9.81
C VAL A 214 -35.46 -40.41 -8.49
N VAL A 215 -34.17 -40.82 -8.49
CA VAL A 215 -33.26 -40.62 -7.36
C VAL A 215 -32.59 -39.28 -7.51
N VAL A 216 -32.67 -38.46 -6.48
CA VAL A 216 -32.11 -37.11 -6.38
C VAL A 216 -31.01 -37.14 -5.33
N SER A 217 -29.91 -36.49 -5.60
CA SER A 217 -28.83 -36.26 -4.64
C SER A 217 -28.78 -34.76 -4.31
N PRO A 218 -29.45 -34.30 -3.23
CA PRO A 218 -29.61 -32.88 -2.96
C PRO A 218 -28.29 -32.11 -2.81
N PHE A 219 -27.30 -32.73 -2.18
CA PHE A 219 -25.99 -32.09 -1.94
C PHE A 219 -24.99 -32.33 -3.07
N ARG A 220 -25.38 -32.98 -4.16
CA ARG A 220 -24.44 -33.25 -5.27
C ARG A 220 -23.84 -31.97 -5.82
N ASN A 221 -22.49 -31.87 -5.76
CA ASN A 221 -21.71 -30.67 -6.14
C ASN A 221 -21.97 -29.42 -5.28
N ALA A 222 -22.72 -29.54 -4.19
CA ALA A 222 -22.86 -28.43 -3.24
C ALA A 222 -21.48 -28.06 -2.67
N LYS A 223 -21.27 -26.76 -2.42
CA LYS A 223 -20.03 -26.22 -1.92
C LYS A 223 -20.29 -25.23 -0.81
N ARG A 224 -19.36 -25.15 0.13
CA ARG A 224 -19.26 -24.06 1.07
C ARG A 224 -18.65 -22.87 0.38
N THR A 225 -19.23 -21.69 0.52
CA THR A 225 -18.65 -20.42 0.02
C THR A 225 -18.04 -19.65 1.17
N VAL A 226 -16.78 -19.21 0.99
CA VAL A 226 -16.02 -18.47 2.00
C VAL A 226 -15.30 -17.30 1.36
N ARG A 227 -15.23 -16.14 2.06
CA ARG A 227 -14.42 -15.00 1.67
C ARG A 227 -13.95 -14.21 2.88
N PHE A 228 -12.78 -13.60 2.77
CA PHE A 228 -12.21 -12.67 3.75
C PHE A 228 -12.39 -11.23 3.25
N TRP A 229 -13.46 -10.57 3.67
CA TRP A 229 -13.75 -9.19 3.29
C TRP A 229 -12.90 -8.24 4.13
N PRO A 230 -12.01 -7.40 3.53
CA PRO A 230 -11.13 -6.52 4.27
C PRO A 230 -11.85 -5.25 4.75
N ASP A 231 -11.40 -4.67 5.87
CA ASP A 231 -11.82 -3.34 6.30
C ASP A 231 -11.17 -2.25 5.44
N ASP A 232 -9.94 -2.49 4.98
CA ASP A 232 -9.24 -1.61 4.04
C ASP A 232 -9.40 -2.13 2.60
N PHE A 233 -10.05 -1.35 1.75
CA PHE A 233 -10.21 -1.67 0.33
C PHE A 233 -8.90 -1.64 -0.48
N ASN A 234 -7.87 -0.98 0.03
CA ASN A 234 -6.52 -0.95 -0.54
C ASN A 234 -5.62 -2.04 0.02
N ASP A 235 -6.18 -3.06 0.64
CA ASP A 235 -5.44 -4.18 1.17
C ASP A 235 -4.73 -4.91 0.02
N ARG A 236 -3.47 -4.73 -0.12
CA ARG A 236 -2.61 -5.24 -1.21
C ARG A 236 -2.08 -6.62 -0.85
N ARG A 237 -2.97 -7.52 -0.36
CA ARG A 237 -2.56 -8.82 0.20
C ARG A 237 -1.86 -9.73 -0.80
N GLU A 238 -2.23 -9.68 -2.09
CA GLU A 238 -1.56 -10.49 -3.12
C GLU A 238 -0.11 -10.07 -3.32
N GLU A 239 0.15 -8.77 -3.30
CA GLU A 239 1.51 -8.23 -3.37
C GLU A 239 2.29 -8.47 -2.07
N ILE A 240 1.61 -8.43 -0.91
CA ILE A 240 2.24 -8.56 0.41
C ILE A 240 2.57 -10.03 0.72
N PHE A 241 1.66 -10.95 0.45
CA PHE A 241 1.84 -12.37 0.74
C PHE A 241 2.32 -13.19 -0.46
N GLY A 242 2.19 -12.66 -1.68
CA GLY A 242 2.44 -13.40 -2.92
C GLY A 242 1.26 -14.25 -3.36
N VAL A 243 1.44 -14.91 -4.51
CA VAL A 243 0.45 -15.82 -5.10
C VAL A 243 1.06 -17.20 -5.21
N PRO A 244 0.41 -18.27 -4.69
CA PRO A 244 -0.92 -18.30 -4.08
C PRO A 244 -0.96 -17.63 -2.70
N LEU A 245 -2.10 -17.01 -2.36
CA LEU A 245 -2.32 -16.47 -1.02
C LEU A 245 -2.22 -17.57 0.05
N PRO A 246 -1.79 -17.24 1.28
CA PRO A 246 -1.69 -18.19 2.39
C PRO A 246 -3.05 -18.77 2.76
N GLU A 247 -3.05 -20.01 3.23
CA GLU A 247 -4.21 -20.64 3.82
C GLU A 247 -4.33 -20.26 5.30
N ILE A 248 -5.55 -19.97 5.73
CA ILE A 248 -5.90 -19.60 7.10
C ILE A 248 -6.96 -20.57 7.59
N VAL A 249 -6.79 -21.04 8.83
CA VAL A 249 -7.81 -21.85 9.51
C VAL A 249 -9.07 -21.02 9.70
N ILE A 250 -10.21 -21.57 9.28
CA ILE A 250 -11.51 -20.90 9.37
C ILE A 250 -12.42 -21.64 10.35
N PRO A 251 -13.34 -20.92 11.03
CA PRO A 251 -14.35 -21.55 11.85
C PRO A 251 -15.33 -22.36 11.02
N ASP A 252 -15.90 -23.38 11.63
CA ASP A 252 -17.02 -24.16 11.14
C ASP A 252 -18.21 -24.02 12.10
N MET A 253 -19.35 -24.56 11.72
CA MET A 253 -20.55 -24.57 12.55
C MET A 253 -20.83 -26.00 13.01
N ALA A 254 -21.08 -26.16 14.31
CA ALA A 254 -21.56 -27.41 14.90
C ALA A 254 -22.65 -27.10 15.92
N ASP A 255 -23.80 -27.71 15.77
CA ASP A 255 -24.98 -27.50 16.65
C ASP A 255 -25.36 -26.01 16.82
N GLY A 256 -25.27 -25.22 15.74
CA GLY A 256 -25.61 -23.80 15.74
C GLY A 256 -24.61 -22.90 16.45
N ALA A 257 -23.42 -23.40 16.78
CA ALA A 257 -22.35 -22.65 17.42
C ALA A 257 -21.05 -22.73 16.58
N PRO A 258 -20.24 -21.65 16.56
CA PRO A 258 -18.94 -21.68 15.89
C PRO A 258 -17.95 -22.57 16.61
N VAL A 259 -17.28 -23.42 15.86
CA VAL A 259 -16.19 -24.28 16.35
C VAL A 259 -14.92 -24.01 15.56
N VAL A 260 -13.76 -24.09 16.23
CA VAL A 260 -12.48 -24.08 15.52
C VAL A 260 -12.30 -25.45 14.90
N ALA A 261 -12.38 -25.51 13.58
CA ALA A 261 -12.26 -26.75 12.81
C ALA A 261 -10.88 -26.87 12.14
N GLU A 262 -10.62 -28.01 11.53
CA GLU A 262 -9.44 -28.23 10.68
C GLU A 262 -9.61 -27.59 9.27
N SER A 263 -10.76 -26.97 8.99
CA SER A 263 -11.04 -26.32 7.71
C SER A 263 -10.15 -25.11 7.50
N SER A 264 -9.62 -24.97 6.29
CA SER A 264 -8.83 -23.80 5.90
C SER A 264 -9.33 -23.22 4.58
N ALA A 265 -9.05 -21.95 4.36
CA ALA A 265 -9.32 -21.25 3.13
C ALA A 265 -8.17 -20.29 2.82
N ARG A 266 -7.95 -19.99 1.55
CA ARG A 266 -6.99 -18.96 1.17
C ARG A 266 -7.43 -17.60 1.71
N PHE A 267 -6.47 -16.81 2.14
CA PHE A 267 -6.75 -15.45 2.62
C PHE A 267 -7.14 -14.52 1.47
N ALA A 268 -8.23 -14.87 0.76
CA ALA A 268 -8.67 -14.18 -0.44
C ALA A 268 -9.96 -13.37 -0.21
N ARG A 269 -10.04 -12.25 -0.90
CA ARG A 269 -11.18 -11.35 -0.88
C ARG A 269 -12.37 -11.87 -1.70
N ASN A 270 -12.08 -12.66 -2.72
CA ASN A 270 -13.10 -13.24 -3.60
C ASN A 270 -13.69 -14.51 -2.99
N ASP A 271 -14.92 -14.83 -3.39
CA ASP A 271 -15.60 -16.05 -2.99
C ASP A 271 -14.80 -17.29 -3.42
N GLN A 272 -14.60 -18.17 -2.46
CA GLN A 272 -13.93 -19.46 -2.64
C GLN A 272 -14.93 -20.57 -2.39
N GLN A 273 -14.90 -21.57 -3.27
CA GLN A 273 -15.72 -22.76 -3.17
C GLN A 273 -14.92 -23.88 -2.50
N LEU A 274 -15.33 -24.25 -1.29
CA LEU A 274 -14.71 -25.34 -0.52
C LEU A 274 -15.60 -26.59 -0.55
N PRO A 275 -15.01 -27.78 -0.40
CA PRO A 275 -15.78 -29.00 -0.16
C PRO A 275 -16.64 -28.87 1.09
N LEU A 276 -17.75 -29.61 1.14
CA LEU A 276 -18.52 -29.75 2.37
C LEU A 276 -17.71 -30.53 3.41
N SER A 277 -17.95 -30.27 4.69
CA SER A 277 -17.37 -31.03 5.82
C SER A 277 -18.04 -32.37 6.07
N PHE A 278 -19.12 -32.67 5.36
CA PHE A 278 -19.88 -33.91 5.41
C PHE A 278 -20.03 -34.51 4.02
N PRO A 279 -20.36 -35.83 3.88
CA PRO A 279 -20.58 -36.47 2.60
C PRO A 279 -21.72 -35.88 1.80
N ASP A 280 -21.50 -35.70 0.49
CA ASP A 280 -22.50 -35.16 -0.45
C ASP A 280 -23.28 -36.27 -1.21
N ASP A 281 -23.25 -37.50 -0.69
CA ASP A 281 -23.77 -38.72 -1.33
C ASP A 281 -25.21 -39.09 -0.89
N GLU A 282 -25.86 -38.27 -0.10
CA GLU A 282 -27.25 -38.46 0.32
C GLU A 282 -28.16 -38.57 -0.90
N GLN A 283 -29.06 -39.57 -0.86
CA GLN A 283 -30.00 -39.86 -1.94
C GLN A 283 -31.44 -39.88 -1.44
N VAL A 284 -32.31 -39.21 -2.19
CA VAL A 284 -33.77 -39.18 -1.92
C VAL A 284 -34.52 -39.63 -3.16
N THR A 285 -35.48 -40.51 -2.98
CA THR A 285 -36.33 -40.95 -4.08
C THR A 285 -37.60 -40.09 -4.16
N VAL A 286 -37.79 -39.45 -5.31
CA VAL A 286 -39.04 -38.69 -5.60
C VAL A 286 -39.86 -39.51 -6.59
N THR A 287 -41.14 -39.73 -6.27
CA THR A 287 -42.07 -40.59 -7.05
C THR A 287 -43.23 -39.78 -7.57
N ALA A 288 -43.51 -39.84 -8.87
CA ALA A 288 -44.73 -39.38 -9.51
C ALA A 288 -45.74 -40.55 -9.58
N LYS A 289 -47.00 -40.25 -9.29
CA LYS A 289 -48.10 -41.25 -9.40
C LYS A 289 -48.35 -41.60 -10.86
N PRO A 290 -49.14 -42.71 -11.10
CA PRO A 290 -49.66 -42.97 -12.41
C PRO A 290 -50.44 -41.77 -12.96
N HIS A 291 -50.24 -41.48 -14.26
CA HIS A 291 -50.88 -40.42 -15.00
C HIS A 291 -50.61 -38.99 -14.44
N GLU A 292 -49.49 -38.81 -13.68
CA GLU A 292 -49.11 -37.52 -13.08
C GLU A 292 -47.92 -36.93 -13.83
N ARG A 293 -47.97 -35.59 -14.01
CA ARG A 293 -46.80 -34.78 -14.33
C ARG A 293 -46.39 -34.03 -13.07
N LEU A 294 -45.20 -34.32 -12.55
CA LEU A 294 -44.68 -33.79 -11.28
C LEU A 294 -43.48 -32.88 -11.54
N ASN A 295 -43.65 -31.60 -11.26
CA ASN A 295 -42.53 -30.68 -11.18
C ASN A 295 -41.81 -30.84 -9.82
N VAL A 296 -40.50 -30.80 -9.83
CA VAL A 296 -39.68 -30.96 -8.64
C VAL A 296 -38.64 -29.86 -8.62
N GLU A 297 -38.54 -29.20 -7.50
CA GLU A 297 -37.50 -28.21 -7.21
C GLU A 297 -36.75 -28.63 -5.95
N VAL A 298 -35.46 -28.67 -6.02
CA VAL A 298 -34.54 -29.03 -4.92
C VAL A 298 -33.82 -27.80 -4.48
N TYR A 299 -34.01 -27.40 -3.24
CA TYR A 299 -33.33 -26.25 -2.63
C TYR A 299 -32.41 -26.73 -1.54
N LEU A 300 -31.25 -26.08 -1.44
CA LEU A 300 -30.37 -26.18 -0.29
C LEU A 300 -30.73 -25.12 0.75
N SER A 301 -30.80 -25.52 2.01
CA SER A 301 -30.86 -24.62 3.14
C SER A 301 -29.43 -24.21 3.52
N LEU A 302 -29.17 -22.92 3.63
CA LEU A 302 -27.86 -22.39 3.87
C LEU A 302 -27.78 -21.81 5.28
N GLU A 303 -26.79 -22.27 6.06
CA GLU A 303 -26.35 -21.59 7.26
C GLU A 303 -25.26 -20.59 6.89
N GLN A 304 -25.52 -19.34 7.18
CA GLN A 304 -24.61 -18.25 6.89
C GLN A 304 -24.09 -17.65 8.20
N PHE A 305 -22.83 -17.26 8.20
CA PHE A 305 -22.28 -16.52 9.32
C PHE A 305 -21.27 -15.48 8.86
N ARG A 306 -21.04 -14.53 9.74
CA ARG A 306 -19.94 -13.58 9.64
C ARG A 306 -19.27 -13.42 10.99
N VAL A 307 -17.94 -13.25 10.96
CA VAL A 307 -17.13 -13.02 12.15
C VAL A 307 -15.96 -12.11 11.80
N PRO A 308 -15.74 -11.03 12.57
CA PRO A 308 -14.56 -10.22 12.36
C PRO A 308 -13.28 -11.00 12.67
N TYR A 309 -12.25 -10.75 11.86
CA TYR A 309 -10.94 -11.38 12.02
C TYR A 309 -9.83 -10.34 12.15
N THR A 310 -8.75 -10.77 12.77
CA THR A 310 -7.45 -10.09 12.77
C THR A 310 -6.38 -11.11 12.41
N VAL A 311 -5.69 -10.87 11.29
CA VAL A 311 -4.53 -11.67 10.85
C VAL A 311 -3.27 -10.92 11.21
N TYR A 312 -2.37 -11.57 11.94
CA TYR A 312 -1.03 -11.08 12.24
C TYR A 312 -0.04 -11.74 11.30
N ALA A 313 0.87 -10.95 10.76
CA ALA A 313 1.84 -11.43 9.78
C ALA A 313 3.22 -10.81 10.03
N SER A 314 4.25 -11.64 9.85
CA SER A 314 5.66 -11.24 9.91
C SER A 314 6.27 -11.18 8.52
N GLY A 315 7.04 -10.15 8.28
CA GLY A 315 7.73 -9.88 7.04
C GLY A 315 9.25 -9.79 7.21
N PRO A 316 9.94 -9.30 6.19
CA PRO A 316 11.38 -9.12 6.20
C PRO A 316 11.86 -8.29 7.40
N ALA A 317 13.03 -8.60 7.90
CA ALA A 317 13.66 -7.93 9.05
C ALA A 317 12.79 -7.88 10.32
N GLY A 318 11.84 -8.83 10.48
CA GLY A 318 10.96 -8.89 11.66
C GLY A 318 9.86 -7.83 11.69
N ARG A 319 9.58 -7.17 10.58
CA ARG A 319 8.45 -6.26 10.45
C ARG A 319 7.13 -7.00 10.65
N GLN A 320 6.18 -6.35 11.29
CA GLN A 320 4.86 -6.92 11.52
C GLN A 320 3.79 -6.07 10.84
N ARG A 321 2.80 -6.75 10.26
CA ARG A 321 1.58 -6.14 9.73
C ARG A 321 0.36 -6.85 10.28
N THR A 322 -0.72 -6.09 10.36
CA THR A 322 -2.01 -6.57 10.85
C THR A 322 -3.07 -6.30 9.78
N PHE A 323 -3.88 -7.33 9.49
CA PHE A 323 -4.96 -7.23 8.52
C PHE A 323 -6.27 -7.52 9.24
N THR A 324 -7.23 -6.61 9.14
CA THR A 324 -8.54 -6.74 9.75
C THR A 324 -9.63 -6.82 8.69
N GLY A 325 -10.75 -7.40 9.08
CA GLY A 325 -11.91 -7.53 8.21
C GLY A 325 -12.94 -8.48 8.76
N THR A 326 -13.83 -8.96 7.89
CA THR A 326 -14.90 -9.88 8.25
C THR A 326 -14.85 -11.13 7.37
N LEU A 327 -14.76 -12.29 7.99
CA LEU A 327 -14.96 -13.57 7.34
C LEU A 327 -16.46 -13.78 7.12
N HIS A 328 -16.82 -14.07 5.88
CA HIS A 328 -18.17 -14.50 5.50
C HIS A 328 -18.12 -15.96 5.09
N SER A 329 -19.07 -16.73 5.56
CA SER A 329 -19.25 -18.14 5.19
C SER A 329 -20.72 -18.44 4.91
N SER A 330 -20.95 -19.23 3.87
CA SER A 330 -22.27 -19.80 3.54
C SER A 330 -22.09 -21.30 3.36
N LEU A 331 -22.74 -22.10 4.22
CA LEU A 331 -22.60 -23.55 4.28
C LEU A 331 -23.97 -24.20 4.06
N PRO A 332 -24.12 -25.06 3.03
CA PRO A 332 -25.28 -25.94 2.94
C PRO A 332 -25.33 -26.90 4.13
N TYR A 333 -26.47 -27.02 4.80
CA TYR A 333 -26.62 -27.91 5.96
C TYR A 333 -27.86 -28.80 5.91
N ASP A 334 -28.88 -28.42 5.11
CA ASP A 334 -30.12 -29.17 4.93
C ASP A 334 -30.64 -28.93 3.50
N TYR A 335 -31.70 -29.61 3.11
CA TYR A 335 -32.37 -29.43 1.82
C TYR A 335 -33.87 -29.47 1.91
N LEU A 336 -34.55 -28.87 0.93
CA LEU A 336 -35.97 -28.84 0.78
C LEU A 336 -36.36 -29.31 -0.63
N ILE A 337 -37.26 -30.30 -0.74
CA ILE A 337 -37.79 -30.73 -2.02
C ILE A 337 -39.25 -30.24 -2.13
N LEU A 338 -39.44 -29.29 -3.02
CA LEU A 338 -40.76 -28.76 -3.34
C LEU A 338 -41.37 -29.48 -4.56
N LYS A 339 -42.70 -29.63 -4.55
CA LYS A 339 -43.49 -30.19 -5.64
C LYS A 339 -44.54 -29.16 -6.05
N PRO A 340 -44.10 -28.09 -6.75
CA PRO A 340 -45.03 -27.05 -7.15
C PRO A 340 -46.12 -27.60 -8.05
N LYS A 341 -47.38 -27.25 -7.77
CA LYS A 341 -48.51 -27.61 -8.65
C LYS A 341 -48.32 -26.90 -9.97
N THR A 342 -48.50 -27.63 -11.06
CA THR A 342 -48.64 -27.00 -12.38
C THR A 342 -50.04 -26.35 -12.39
N ASP A 343 -50.09 -25.02 -12.51
CA ASP A 343 -51.32 -24.35 -12.81
C ASP A 343 -51.76 -24.83 -14.19
N GLU A 344 -52.91 -25.53 -14.26
CA GLU A 344 -53.55 -25.98 -15.49
C GLU A 344 -54.11 -24.78 -16.28
#